data_0a513162058a6198ac38b1525a4142f8
#
_entry.id   0a513162058a6198ac38b1525a4142f8
#
_cell.length_a   1.000
_cell.length_b   1.000
_cell.length_c   1.000
_cell.angle_alpha   90.00
_cell.angle_beta   90.00
_cell.angle_gamma   90.00
#
_symmetry.space_group_name_H-M   'P 1'
#
loop_
_entity.id
_entity.type
_entity.pdbx_description
1 polymer ?
#
loop_
_entity_poly.entity_id
_entity_poly.type
_entity_poly.pdbx_seq_one_letter_code
_entity_poly.pdbx_strand_id
1 'polypeptide(L)'
;APLLGDKYSERCMFCTDDKHPNDLLEKGHIDYIVKRAIGLGVEPITAVKVACHNAARYFLLNNRGAIAPGYLGDFVIIDSFQDFNIERVFKKGELMVDHGVVKDFPAPAIDPYLTERAHSTFHVEHLTAEDFTDARPRGIIGMVNGEITTVDAGYSDRIDVEYDVLKIAVVERHKNTHHIGIGFLQGYGLKSGAVATSVSHDSHNIIVVGTSEDDCAAAANRVVELNGGIVVWDQGKPVAEVPLAIAGIMSDESLTCLLYTSDA
;
A
#
# COMPACT_ATOMS: atom_id res chain seq x y z
N ALA A 1 -14.48 10.39 -19.31
CA ALA A 1 -13.09 10.77 -19.04
C ALA A 1 -12.50 11.46 -20.27
N PRO A 2 -12.31 12.80 -20.25
CA PRO A 2 -11.94 13.57 -21.45
C PRO A 2 -10.57 13.20 -22.03
N LEU A 3 -9.65 12.64 -21.23
CA LEU A 3 -8.32 12.19 -21.69
C LEU A 3 -8.35 10.84 -22.43
N LEU A 4 -9.41 10.07 -22.32
CA LEU A 4 -9.55 8.76 -22.96
C LEU A 4 -10.31 8.83 -24.29
N GLY A 5 -10.47 10.02 -24.85
CA GLY A 5 -10.92 10.22 -26.24
C GLY A 5 -9.82 9.94 -27.25
N ASP A 6 -10.19 9.86 -28.55
CA ASP A 6 -9.34 9.43 -29.66
C ASP A 6 -7.96 10.08 -29.74
N LYS A 7 -7.83 11.33 -29.28
CA LYS A 7 -6.58 12.08 -29.42
C LYS A 7 -5.47 11.66 -28.42
N TYR A 8 -5.83 11.24 -27.22
CA TYR A 8 -4.86 11.05 -26.11
C TYR A 8 -4.83 9.62 -25.58
N SER A 9 -5.82 8.79 -25.91
CA SER A 9 -5.94 7.41 -25.37
C SER A 9 -4.69 6.57 -25.60
N GLU A 10 -3.96 6.76 -26.71
CA GLU A 10 -2.74 6.00 -26.99
C GLU A 10 -1.56 6.30 -26.05
N ARG A 11 -1.62 7.39 -25.30
CA ARG A 11 -0.62 7.80 -24.32
C ARG A 11 -1.06 7.56 -22.88
N CYS A 12 -2.23 6.99 -22.69
CA CYS A 12 -2.79 6.68 -21.37
C CYS A 12 -2.60 5.20 -21.04
N MET A 13 -2.42 4.92 -19.78
CA MET A 13 -2.43 3.58 -19.20
C MET A 13 -3.24 3.60 -17.91
N PHE A 14 -3.91 2.49 -17.59
CA PHE A 14 -4.51 2.31 -16.27
C PHE A 14 -3.48 1.75 -15.30
N CYS A 15 -3.51 2.28 -14.09
CA CYS A 15 -2.73 1.82 -12.96
C CYS A 15 -3.64 1.80 -11.72
N THR A 16 -3.47 0.84 -10.83
CA THR A 16 -4.24 0.76 -9.58
C THR A 16 -3.69 1.67 -8.50
N ASP A 17 -2.42 2.06 -8.62
CA ASP A 17 -1.66 2.68 -7.55
C ASP A 17 -1.67 1.80 -6.28
N ASP A 18 -1.51 2.36 -5.09
CA ASP A 18 -1.57 1.63 -3.83
C ASP A 18 -2.98 1.11 -3.56
N LYS A 19 -3.11 -0.20 -3.58
CA LYS A 19 -4.38 -0.86 -3.37
C LYS A 19 -4.30 -1.82 -2.20
N HIS A 20 -5.18 -1.62 -1.22
CA HIS A 20 -5.25 -2.48 -0.06
C HIS A 20 -5.71 -3.90 -0.42
N PRO A 21 -5.28 -4.93 0.33
CA PRO A 21 -5.68 -6.30 0.13
C PRO A 21 -7.19 -6.54 0.07
N ASN A 22 -7.98 -5.92 0.96
CA ASN A 22 -9.43 -5.99 0.95
C ASN A 22 -10.04 -5.43 -0.34
N ASP A 23 -9.55 -4.30 -0.84
CA ASP A 23 -10.01 -3.73 -2.10
C ASP A 23 -9.74 -4.65 -3.30
N LEU A 24 -8.61 -5.38 -3.29
CA LEU A 24 -8.30 -6.37 -4.33
C LEU A 24 -9.30 -7.52 -4.34
N LEU A 25 -9.70 -8.02 -3.16
CA LEU A 25 -10.65 -9.12 -3.03
C LEU A 25 -12.09 -8.67 -3.32
N GLU A 26 -12.50 -7.51 -2.82
CA GLU A 26 -13.88 -7.03 -2.95
C GLU A 26 -14.18 -6.41 -4.30
N LYS A 27 -13.27 -5.59 -4.82
CA LYS A 27 -13.48 -4.77 -6.02
C LYS A 27 -12.79 -5.29 -7.27
N GLY A 28 -11.74 -6.11 -7.12
CA GLY A 28 -10.87 -6.53 -8.21
C GLY A 28 -9.71 -5.58 -8.45
N HIS A 29 -9.03 -5.72 -9.56
CA HIS A 29 -7.78 -5.02 -9.90
C HIS A 29 -7.97 -4.11 -11.13
N ILE A 30 -7.22 -4.33 -12.22
CA ILE A 30 -7.34 -3.58 -13.49
C ILE A 30 -8.71 -3.84 -14.17
N ASP A 31 -9.28 -5.02 -14.00
CA ASP A 31 -10.61 -5.37 -14.47
C ASP A 31 -11.68 -4.42 -13.93
N TYR A 32 -11.63 -4.10 -12.63
CA TYR A 32 -12.50 -3.10 -12.01
C TYR A 32 -12.35 -1.71 -12.64
N ILE A 33 -11.11 -1.28 -12.93
CA ILE A 33 -10.86 0.02 -13.56
C ILE A 33 -11.44 0.06 -14.97
N VAL A 34 -11.25 -1.01 -15.76
CA VAL A 34 -11.81 -1.14 -17.09
C VAL A 34 -13.34 -1.07 -17.04
N LYS A 35 -13.97 -1.89 -16.19
CA LYS A 35 -15.43 -1.89 -15.98
C LYS A 35 -15.95 -0.50 -15.61
N ARG A 36 -15.31 0.17 -14.67
CA ARG A 36 -15.66 1.53 -14.24
C ARG A 36 -15.50 2.57 -15.35
N ALA A 37 -14.42 2.49 -16.14
CA ALA A 37 -14.19 3.39 -17.26
C ALA A 37 -15.28 3.25 -18.33
N ILE A 38 -15.69 2.01 -18.67
CA ILE A 38 -16.78 1.73 -19.60
C ILE A 38 -18.10 2.29 -19.05
N GLY A 39 -18.39 2.07 -17.76
CA GLY A 39 -19.57 2.62 -17.09
C GLY A 39 -19.62 4.15 -17.06
N LEU A 40 -18.48 4.81 -17.17
CA LEU A 40 -18.36 6.28 -17.28
C LEU A 40 -18.38 6.77 -18.76
N GLY A 41 -18.68 5.89 -19.70
CA GLY A 41 -18.87 6.22 -21.13
C GLY A 41 -17.59 6.16 -21.97
N VAL A 42 -16.52 5.54 -21.47
CA VAL A 42 -15.35 5.24 -22.31
C VAL A 42 -15.70 4.09 -23.26
N GLU A 43 -15.33 4.22 -24.53
CA GLU A 43 -15.55 3.17 -25.53
C GLU A 43 -14.81 1.88 -25.05
N PRO A 44 -15.48 0.70 -25.04
CA PRO A 44 -14.96 -0.53 -24.43
C PRO A 44 -13.60 -0.98 -24.98
N ILE A 45 -13.41 -0.95 -26.30
CA ILE A 45 -12.12 -1.33 -26.90
C ILE A 45 -11.01 -0.35 -26.52
N THR A 46 -11.32 0.93 -26.40
CA THR A 46 -10.37 1.94 -25.91
C THR A 46 -10.00 1.67 -24.47
N ALA A 47 -10.94 1.34 -23.59
CA ALA A 47 -10.67 1.01 -22.19
C ALA A 47 -9.74 -0.22 -22.06
N VAL A 48 -10.03 -1.29 -22.82
CA VAL A 48 -9.19 -2.50 -22.87
C VAL A 48 -7.80 -2.20 -23.46
N LYS A 49 -7.73 -1.38 -24.51
CA LYS A 49 -6.46 -0.96 -25.12
C LYS A 49 -5.56 -0.19 -24.15
N VAL A 50 -6.15 0.71 -23.38
CA VAL A 50 -5.46 1.48 -22.33
C VAL A 50 -4.96 0.58 -21.20
N ALA A 51 -5.74 -0.45 -20.83
CA ALA A 51 -5.36 -1.41 -19.78
C ALA A 51 -4.25 -2.39 -20.21
N CYS A 52 -4.24 -2.81 -21.47
CA CYS A 52 -3.42 -3.93 -21.95
C CYS A 52 -2.35 -3.49 -22.95
N HIS A 53 -2.78 -3.06 -24.14
CA HIS A 53 -1.90 -2.79 -25.26
C HIS A 53 -0.94 -1.61 -25.02
N ASN A 54 -1.45 -0.51 -24.46
CA ASN A 54 -0.64 0.67 -24.24
C ASN A 54 0.42 0.41 -23.15
N ALA A 55 0.06 -0.30 -22.07
CA ALA A 55 1.00 -0.71 -21.04
C ALA A 55 2.10 -1.63 -21.63
N ALA A 56 1.72 -2.64 -22.42
CA ALA A 56 2.69 -3.51 -23.07
C ALA A 56 3.65 -2.75 -23.99
N ARG A 57 3.15 -1.79 -24.78
CA ARG A 57 3.99 -0.93 -25.63
C ARG A 57 4.96 -0.06 -24.83
N TYR A 58 4.47 0.56 -23.78
CA TYR A 58 5.27 1.46 -22.95
C TYR A 58 6.43 0.73 -22.26
N PHE A 59 6.15 -0.46 -21.72
CA PHE A 59 7.16 -1.30 -21.06
C PHE A 59 7.93 -2.22 -22.02
N LEU A 60 7.79 -2.04 -23.33
CA LEU A 60 8.48 -2.80 -24.38
C LEU A 60 8.24 -4.33 -24.29
N LEU A 61 7.07 -4.74 -23.89
CA LEU A 61 6.64 -6.13 -23.84
C LEU A 61 6.18 -6.58 -25.25
N ASN A 62 7.12 -6.81 -26.13
CA ASN A 62 6.92 -6.92 -27.59
C ASN A 62 6.02 -8.09 -28.04
N ASN A 63 5.77 -9.07 -27.16
CA ASN A 63 4.94 -10.26 -27.46
C ASN A 63 3.71 -10.37 -26.55
N ARG A 64 3.22 -9.25 -26.01
CA ARG A 64 2.06 -9.18 -25.09
C ARG A 64 1.16 -7.99 -25.44
N GLY A 65 -0.01 -7.94 -24.81
CA GLY A 65 -0.96 -6.82 -24.92
C GLY A 65 -1.85 -6.85 -26.16
N ALA A 66 -1.80 -7.91 -26.96
CA ALA A 66 -2.71 -8.16 -28.07
C ALA A 66 -2.85 -9.66 -28.35
N ILE A 67 -3.94 -10.06 -29.00
CA ILE A 67 -4.13 -11.42 -29.54
C ILE A 67 -3.68 -11.36 -31.00
N ALA A 68 -2.44 -11.80 -31.27
CA ALA A 68 -1.82 -11.73 -32.59
C ALA A 68 -0.82 -12.89 -32.80
N PRO A 69 -0.51 -13.26 -34.06
CA PRO A 69 0.50 -14.26 -34.34
C PRO A 69 1.87 -13.89 -33.74
N GLY A 70 2.51 -14.83 -33.04
CA GLY A 70 3.79 -14.61 -32.37
C GLY A 70 3.70 -14.01 -30.96
N TYR A 71 2.49 -13.64 -30.50
CA TYR A 71 2.26 -13.19 -29.14
C TYR A 71 2.00 -14.35 -28.19
N LEU A 72 2.31 -14.16 -26.93
CA LEU A 72 1.96 -15.13 -25.88
C LEU A 72 0.45 -15.21 -25.72
N GLY A 73 -0.05 -16.41 -25.48
CA GLY A 73 -1.47 -16.67 -25.23
C GLY A 73 -1.92 -16.23 -23.84
N ASP A 74 -1.67 -14.95 -23.51
CA ASP A 74 -2.12 -14.32 -22.27
C ASP A 74 -3.40 -13.53 -22.58
N PHE A 75 -4.58 -14.08 -22.26
CA PHE A 75 -5.86 -13.44 -22.52
C PHE A 75 -6.94 -13.85 -21.53
N VAL A 76 -7.98 -13.05 -21.43
CA VAL A 76 -9.17 -13.32 -20.62
C VAL A 76 -10.40 -13.48 -21.52
N ILE A 77 -11.35 -14.30 -21.09
CA ILE A 77 -12.69 -14.39 -21.66
C ILE A 77 -13.62 -13.70 -20.66
N ILE A 78 -14.42 -12.77 -21.16
CA ILE A 78 -15.43 -12.03 -20.41
C ILE A 78 -16.82 -12.34 -20.96
N ASP A 79 -17.85 -12.17 -20.15
CA ASP A 79 -19.25 -12.33 -20.53
C ASP A 79 -19.71 -11.22 -21.49
N SER A 80 -19.45 -9.99 -21.13
CA SER A 80 -19.85 -8.81 -21.91
C SER A 80 -18.95 -7.62 -21.59
N PHE A 81 -18.94 -6.60 -22.44
CA PHE A 81 -18.29 -5.33 -22.12
C PHE A 81 -19.07 -4.49 -21.09
N GLN A 82 -20.35 -4.74 -20.92
CA GLN A 82 -21.19 -4.02 -19.98
C GLN A 82 -20.96 -4.49 -18.54
N ASP A 83 -21.00 -5.79 -18.32
CA ASP A 83 -20.85 -6.40 -16.99
C ASP A 83 -19.40 -6.68 -16.64
N PHE A 84 -18.58 -6.97 -17.65
CA PHE A 84 -17.14 -7.22 -17.58
C PHE A 84 -16.78 -8.27 -16.52
N ASN A 85 -17.56 -9.37 -16.46
CA ASN A 85 -17.23 -10.47 -15.58
C ASN A 85 -16.23 -11.39 -16.29
N ILE A 86 -15.12 -11.68 -15.60
CA ILE A 86 -14.08 -12.58 -16.12
C ILE A 86 -14.54 -14.01 -15.90
N GLU A 87 -14.78 -14.75 -17.00
CA GLU A 87 -15.13 -16.17 -16.97
C GLU A 87 -13.89 -17.05 -16.94
N ARG A 88 -12.90 -16.77 -17.80
CA ARG A 88 -11.69 -17.58 -17.92
C ARG A 88 -10.46 -16.73 -18.09
N VAL A 89 -9.34 -17.22 -17.54
CA VAL A 89 -8.01 -16.59 -17.69
C VAL A 89 -7.04 -17.61 -18.27
N PHE A 90 -6.39 -17.23 -19.36
CA PHE A 90 -5.33 -18.01 -19.98
C PHE A 90 -3.98 -17.33 -19.80
N LYS A 91 -2.97 -18.13 -19.48
CA LYS A 91 -1.56 -17.72 -19.34
C LYS A 91 -0.68 -18.61 -20.20
N LYS A 92 0.02 -18.03 -21.17
CA LYS A 92 0.82 -18.79 -22.16
C LYS A 92 0.02 -19.90 -22.86
N GLY A 93 -1.27 -19.68 -23.08
CA GLY A 93 -2.17 -20.66 -23.71
C GLY A 93 -2.75 -21.72 -22.76
N GLU A 94 -2.34 -21.76 -21.49
CA GLU A 94 -2.92 -22.66 -20.48
C GLU A 94 -4.07 -22.00 -19.74
N LEU A 95 -5.15 -22.73 -19.50
CA LEU A 95 -6.28 -22.29 -18.69
C LEU A 95 -5.85 -22.25 -17.22
N MET A 96 -5.82 -21.07 -16.63
CA MET A 96 -5.40 -20.84 -15.23
C MET A 96 -6.56 -20.56 -14.30
N VAL A 97 -7.63 -19.95 -14.80
CA VAL A 97 -8.85 -19.70 -14.05
C VAL A 97 -10.04 -20.09 -14.90
N ASP A 98 -10.96 -20.85 -14.34
CA ASP A 98 -12.23 -21.24 -14.94
C ASP A 98 -13.39 -20.93 -14.00
N HIS A 99 -14.21 -19.94 -14.34
CA HIS A 99 -15.37 -19.47 -13.55
C HIS A 99 -15.00 -19.23 -12.06
N GLY A 100 -13.92 -18.49 -11.80
CA GLY A 100 -13.44 -18.14 -10.46
C GLY A 100 -12.62 -19.24 -9.76
N VAL A 101 -12.52 -20.44 -10.33
CA VAL A 101 -11.67 -21.51 -9.79
C VAL A 101 -10.26 -21.36 -10.34
N VAL A 102 -9.30 -21.08 -9.47
CA VAL A 102 -7.88 -20.95 -9.82
C VAL A 102 -7.23 -22.32 -9.87
N LYS A 103 -6.51 -22.63 -10.95
CA LYS A 103 -5.70 -23.84 -11.06
C LYS A 103 -4.47 -23.71 -10.15
N ASP A 104 -4.13 -24.78 -9.45
CA ASP A 104 -2.87 -24.86 -8.69
C ASP A 104 -1.67 -24.67 -9.61
N PHE A 105 -0.76 -23.83 -9.20
CA PHE A 105 0.54 -23.64 -9.85
C PHE A 105 1.65 -23.56 -8.78
N PRO A 106 2.82 -24.10 -9.06
CA PRO A 106 3.93 -24.07 -8.11
C PRO A 106 4.40 -22.62 -7.90
N ALA A 107 4.64 -22.25 -6.66
CA ALA A 107 5.33 -21.00 -6.37
C ALA A 107 6.72 -21.02 -7.03
N PRO A 108 7.17 -19.92 -7.64
CA PRO A 108 8.51 -19.85 -8.20
C PRO A 108 9.55 -20.00 -7.07
N ALA A 109 10.64 -20.70 -7.37
CA ALA A 109 11.78 -20.73 -6.46
C ALA A 109 12.37 -19.31 -6.36
N ILE A 110 12.51 -18.83 -5.13
CA ILE A 110 13.12 -17.53 -4.84
C ILE A 110 14.56 -17.77 -4.43
N ASP A 111 15.48 -16.93 -4.90
CA ASP A 111 16.88 -16.99 -4.50
C ASP A 111 16.98 -16.67 -3.00
N PRO A 112 17.55 -17.58 -2.17
CA PRO A 112 17.72 -17.38 -0.73
C PRO A 112 18.47 -16.08 -0.39
N TYR A 113 19.42 -15.66 -1.21
CA TYR A 113 20.15 -14.42 -1.03
C TYR A 113 19.23 -13.19 -1.15
N LEU A 114 18.28 -13.19 -2.10
CA LEU A 114 17.31 -12.11 -2.23
C LEU A 114 16.33 -12.09 -1.06
N THR A 115 15.93 -13.28 -0.58
CA THR A 115 15.07 -13.40 0.60
C THR A 115 15.76 -12.84 1.83
N GLU A 116 17.01 -13.24 2.11
CA GLU A 116 17.78 -12.72 3.24
C GLU A 116 17.91 -11.19 3.18
N ARG A 117 18.25 -10.64 2.01
CA ARG A 117 18.33 -9.18 1.83
C ARG A 117 17.00 -8.46 2.06
N ALA A 118 15.90 -9.06 1.63
CA ALA A 118 14.58 -8.48 1.80
C ALA A 118 14.13 -8.45 3.28
N HIS A 119 14.59 -9.40 4.08
CA HIS A 119 14.34 -9.45 5.53
C HIS A 119 15.34 -8.62 6.35
N SER A 120 16.41 -8.11 5.76
CA SER A 120 17.49 -7.38 6.48
C SER A 120 17.49 -5.90 6.10
N THR A 121 16.36 -5.23 6.26
CA THR A 121 16.18 -3.83 5.81
C THR A 121 15.99 -2.83 6.94
N PHE A 122 16.00 -3.27 8.20
CA PHE A 122 15.89 -2.40 9.36
C PHE A 122 17.24 -2.21 10.04
N HIS A 123 17.69 -0.98 10.07
CA HIS A 123 18.96 -0.56 10.70
C HIS A 123 18.65 0.57 11.67
N VAL A 124 18.00 0.23 12.79
CA VAL A 124 17.54 1.18 13.81
C VAL A 124 18.00 0.67 15.18
N GLU A 125 18.64 1.51 15.95
CA GLU A 125 18.93 1.27 17.36
C GLU A 125 17.65 1.33 18.20
N HIS A 126 17.69 0.77 19.40
CA HIS A 126 16.55 0.81 20.30
C HIS A 126 16.15 2.25 20.62
N LEU A 127 14.89 2.56 20.41
CA LEU A 127 14.30 3.88 20.63
C LEU A 127 13.76 4.01 22.04
N THR A 128 13.91 5.20 22.62
CA THR A 128 13.42 5.57 23.96
C THR A 128 12.44 6.74 23.86
N ALA A 129 11.69 7.03 24.91
CA ALA A 129 10.80 8.18 24.95
C ALA A 129 11.54 9.50 24.71
N GLU A 130 12.82 9.59 25.12
CA GLU A 130 13.66 10.79 24.93
C GLU A 130 13.86 11.12 23.44
N ASP A 131 13.92 10.10 22.57
CA ASP A 131 14.07 10.25 21.13
C ASP A 131 12.85 10.93 20.47
N PHE A 132 11.72 10.92 21.13
CA PHE A 132 10.45 11.52 20.68
C PHE A 132 10.15 12.85 21.38
N THR A 133 11.02 13.29 22.30
CA THR A 133 10.83 14.53 23.05
C THR A 133 11.47 15.71 22.32
N ASP A 134 10.71 16.80 22.19
CA ASP A 134 11.25 18.10 21.73
C ASP A 134 10.48 19.21 22.44
N ALA A 135 11.22 20.03 23.20
CA ALA A 135 10.65 21.14 23.94
C ALA A 135 10.33 22.39 23.09
N ARG A 136 10.67 22.36 21.79
CA ARG A 136 10.40 23.48 20.88
C ARG A 136 9.02 23.33 20.26
N PRO A 137 8.30 24.45 20.05
CA PRO A 137 7.07 24.39 19.26
C PRO A 137 7.31 23.80 17.86
N ARG A 138 6.46 22.86 17.47
CA ARG A 138 6.48 22.19 16.16
C ARG A 138 5.18 22.43 15.43
N GLY A 139 5.25 22.39 14.11
CA GLY A 139 4.06 22.49 13.26
C GLY A 139 3.07 21.37 13.53
N ILE A 140 1.79 21.68 13.43
CA ILE A 140 0.69 20.73 13.48
C ILE A 140 0.22 20.48 12.06
N ILE A 141 0.27 19.24 11.62
CA ILE A 141 -0.31 18.77 10.36
C ILE A 141 -1.77 18.46 10.62
N GLY A 142 -2.69 19.23 10.02
CA GLY A 142 -4.13 18.97 10.11
C GLY A 142 -4.55 17.97 9.04
N MET A 143 -5.16 16.86 9.44
CA MET A 143 -5.77 15.89 8.50
C MET A 143 -7.12 16.41 8.02
N VAL A 144 -7.40 16.23 6.72
CA VAL A 144 -8.70 16.51 6.13
C VAL A 144 -9.38 15.18 5.84
N ASN A 145 -10.51 14.94 6.50
CA ASN A 145 -11.19 13.64 6.39
C ASN A 145 -11.58 13.31 4.95
N GLY A 146 -11.18 12.12 4.49
CA GLY A 146 -11.46 11.64 3.14
C GLY A 146 -10.56 12.22 2.04
N GLU A 147 -9.56 13.05 2.38
CA GLU A 147 -8.62 13.66 1.45
C GLU A 147 -7.20 13.18 1.71
N ILE A 148 -6.36 13.21 0.67
CA ILE A 148 -4.90 12.98 0.80
C ILE A 148 -4.13 14.27 1.12
N THR A 149 -4.80 15.41 1.03
CA THR A 149 -4.23 16.72 1.34
C THR A 149 -4.30 17.01 2.82
N THR A 150 -3.32 17.75 3.32
CA THR A 150 -3.26 18.22 4.71
C THR A 150 -3.32 19.74 4.75
N VAL A 151 -3.60 20.30 5.93
CA VAL A 151 -3.62 21.74 6.17
C VAL A 151 -2.64 22.10 7.28
N ASP A 152 -2.16 23.33 7.28
CA ASP A 152 -1.43 23.90 8.40
C ASP A 152 -2.43 24.20 9.53
N ALA A 153 -2.31 23.46 10.65
CA ALA A 153 -3.15 23.64 11.84
C ALA A 153 -2.44 24.46 12.96
N GLY A 154 -1.32 25.10 12.64
CA GLY A 154 -0.56 25.94 13.56
C GLY A 154 0.59 25.23 14.22
N TYR A 155 0.84 25.55 15.51
CA TYR A 155 2.00 25.05 16.26
C TYR A 155 1.58 24.55 17.63
N SER A 156 2.27 23.51 18.13
CA SER A 156 2.18 23.05 19.52
C SER A 156 3.57 22.74 20.08
N ASP A 157 3.71 22.79 21.40
CA ASP A 157 4.89 22.34 22.15
C ASP A 157 4.60 21.07 22.96
N ARG A 158 3.37 20.55 22.90
CA ARG A 158 2.93 19.39 23.68
C ARG A 158 1.82 18.61 22.97
N ILE A 159 1.66 17.36 23.41
CA ILE A 159 0.51 16.52 23.09
C ILE A 159 -0.72 17.08 23.82
N ASP A 160 -1.86 17.13 23.14
CA ASP A 160 -3.16 17.50 23.71
C ASP A 160 -4.26 16.60 23.13
N VAL A 161 -4.52 15.50 23.80
CA VAL A 161 -5.48 14.47 23.34
C VAL A 161 -6.92 14.99 23.33
N GLU A 162 -7.25 15.98 24.17
CA GLU A 162 -8.58 16.58 24.19
C GLU A 162 -8.88 17.33 22.89
N TYR A 163 -7.89 18.06 22.37
CA TYR A 163 -7.96 18.78 21.10
C TYR A 163 -7.44 17.98 19.90
N ASP A 164 -7.21 16.67 20.11
CA ASP A 164 -6.71 15.75 19.08
C ASP A 164 -5.35 16.18 18.49
N VAL A 165 -4.49 16.79 19.31
CA VAL A 165 -3.11 17.14 18.94
C VAL A 165 -2.20 16.03 19.45
N LEU A 166 -1.78 15.16 18.54
CA LEU A 166 -1.00 13.96 18.85
C LEU A 166 0.45 14.14 18.40
N LYS A 167 1.36 13.42 19.04
CA LYS A 167 2.74 13.30 18.54
C LYS A 167 2.75 12.57 17.21
N ILE A 168 3.47 13.11 16.23
CA ILE A 168 3.88 12.37 15.02
C ILE A 168 5.39 12.41 14.91
N ALA A 169 6.00 11.28 14.60
CA ALA A 169 7.41 11.21 14.32
C ALA A 169 7.71 10.29 13.13
N VAL A 170 8.81 10.60 12.44
CA VAL A 170 9.35 9.80 11.33
C VAL A 170 10.77 9.39 11.71
N VAL A 171 11.00 8.09 11.88
CA VAL A 171 12.30 7.50 12.26
C VAL A 171 12.96 6.93 11.01
N GLU A 172 14.17 7.40 10.69
CA GLU A 172 14.98 6.86 9.62
C GLU A 172 15.40 5.42 9.93
N ARG A 173 15.18 4.47 9.01
CA ARG A 173 15.44 3.04 9.26
C ARG A 173 16.41 2.36 8.29
N HIS A 174 16.89 3.06 7.30
CA HIS A 174 17.67 2.44 6.22
C HIS A 174 19.18 2.45 6.46
N LYS A 175 19.68 3.47 7.18
CA LYS A 175 21.13 3.75 7.28
C LYS A 175 21.64 3.90 8.71
N ASN A 176 20.79 3.66 9.70
CA ASN A 176 21.12 3.88 11.13
C ASN A 176 21.70 5.28 11.40
N THR A 177 21.07 6.30 10.84
CA THR A 177 21.53 7.69 11.04
C THR A 177 21.04 8.31 12.33
N HIS A 178 20.14 7.65 13.02
CA HIS A 178 19.44 8.14 14.22
C HIS A 178 18.70 9.48 13.98
N HIS A 179 18.31 9.75 12.72
CA HIS A 179 17.52 10.93 12.41
C HIS A 179 16.05 10.66 12.69
N ILE A 180 15.45 11.50 13.52
CA ILE A 180 14.03 11.46 13.87
C ILE A 180 13.43 12.84 13.62
N GLY A 181 12.47 12.90 12.70
CA GLY A 181 11.64 14.09 12.47
C GLY A 181 10.45 14.07 13.43
N ILE A 182 10.23 15.18 14.16
CA ILE A 182 9.15 15.27 15.15
C ILE A 182 8.22 16.42 14.78
N GLY A 183 6.92 16.19 14.95
CA GLY A 183 5.86 17.18 14.77
C GLY A 183 4.60 16.80 15.54
N PHE A 184 3.49 17.45 15.17
CA PHE A 184 2.19 17.12 15.71
C PHE A 184 1.19 16.85 14.56
N LEU A 185 0.20 16.02 14.86
CA LEU A 185 -0.87 15.65 13.95
C LEU A 185 -2.21 15.95 14.61
N GLN A 186 -3.14 16.55 13.88
CA GLN A 186 -4.50 16.79 14.33
C GLN A 186 -5.51 16.14 13.37
N GLY A 187 -6.60 15.60 13.91
CA GLY A 187 -7.64 14.94 13.13
C GLY A 187 -7.51 13.43 13.02
N TYR A 188 -6.57 12.80 13.80
CA TYR A 188 -6.35 11.35 13.78
C TYR A 188 -7.31 10.57 14.69
N GLY A 189 -7.73 11.17 15.81
CA GLY A 189 -8.77 10.66 16.69
C GLY A 189 -8.33 9.63 17.74
N LEU A 190 -7.03 9.32 17.86
CA LEU A 190 -6.51 8.37 18.86
C LEU A 190 -6.67 8.94 20.28
N LYS A 191 -7.18 8.11 21.21
CA LYS A 191 -7.44 8.52 22.60
C LYS A 191 -6.42 7.99 23.60
N SER A 192 -5.73 6.89 23.29
CA SER A 192 -4.65 6.29 24.07
C SER A 192 -3.72 5.51 23.16
N GLY A 193 -2.49 5.27 23.61
CA GLY A 193 -1.53 4.44 22.91
C GLY A 193 -0.88 5.10 21.68
N ALA A 194 -0.39 4.28 20.76
CA ALA A 194 0.28 4.71 19.54
C ALA A 194 0.00 3.74 18.37
N VAL A 195 0.11 4.27 17.15
CA VAL A 195 0.11 3.49 15.91
C VAL A 195 1.42 3.76 15.19
N ALA A 196 2.16 2.71 14.83
CA ALA A 196 3.40 2.80 14.08
C ALA A 196 3.33 1.96 12.81
N THR A 197 3.93 2.44 11.72
CA THR A 197 4.00 1.70 10.46
C THR A 197 5.29 1.99 9.71
N SER A 198 5.80 0.97 8.99
CA SER A 198 6.87 1.11 8.00
C SER A 198 6.36 1.34 6.57
N VAL A 199 5.05 1.30 6.35
CA VAL A 199 4.40 1.66 5.07
C VAL A 199 4.20 3.16 5.04
N SER A 200 5.26 3.89 4.74
CA SER A 200 5.33 5.36 4.78
C SER A 200 5.81 5.90 3.44
N HIS A 201 4.87 6.25 2.59
CA HIS A 201 5.19 6.73 1.24
C HIS A 201 5.86 8.11 1.26
N ASP A 202 6.88 8.34 0.44
CA ASP A 202 7.58 7.35 -0.42
C ASP A 202 8.83 6.81 0.26
N SER A 203 9.22 7.36 1.43
CA SER A 203 10.50 7.05 2.07
C SER A 203 10.55 5.67 2.73
N HIS A 204 9.39 5.11 3.07
CA HIS A 204 9.23 3.89 3.84
C HIS A 204 10.07 3.86 5.14
N ASN A 205 10.22 5.02 5.76
CA ASN A 205 10.70 5.16 7.12
C ASN A 205 9.61 4.70 8.11
N ILE A 206 9.92 4.57 9.39
CA ILE A 206 8.89 4.30 10.39
C ILE A 206 8.17 5.61 10.70
N ILE A 207 6.85 5.65 10.44
CA ILE A 207 5.97 6.70 10.97
C ILE A 207 5.32 6.18 12.23
N VAL A 208 5.27 7.02 13.27
CA VAL A 208 4.50 6.74 14.49
C VAL A 208 3.66 7.95 14.87
N VAL A 209 2.42 7.67 15.28
CA VAL A 209 1.50 8.66 15.86
C VAL A 209 1.07 8.15 17.23
N GLY A 210 1.17 8.97 18.27
CA GLY A 210 0.84 8.52 19.63
C GLY A 210 0.42 9.62 20.59
N THR A 211 -0.16 9.17 21.70
CA THR A 211 -0.66 9.99 22.78
C THR A 211 0.38 10.23 23.89
N SER A 212 1.53 9.54 23.81
CA SER A 212 2.69 9.71 24.68
C SER A 212 3.98 9.34 23.94
N GLU A 213 5.10 9.85 24.38
CA GLU A 213 6.43 9.52 23.87
C GLU A 213 6.81 8.06 24.17
N ASP A 214 6.40 7.53 25.32
CA ASP A 214 6.63 6.13 25.72
C ASP A 214 5.92 5.16 24.77
N ASP A 215 4.64 5.41 24.46
CA ASP A 215 3.88 4.57 23.53
C ASP A 215 4.43 4.68 22.10
N CYS A 216 4.87 5.89 21.69
CA CYS A 216 5.53 6.08 20.39
C CYS A 216 6.80 5.23 20.28
N ALA A 217 7.66 5.25 21.30
CA ALA A 217 8.88 4.46 21.33
C ALA A 217 8.58 2.96 21.32
N ALA A 218 7.62 2.51 22.12
CA ALA A 218 7.23 1.10 22.21
C ALA A 218 6.67 0.58 20.87
N ALA A 219 5.75 1.33 20.24
CA ALA A 219 5.16 0.97 18.96
C ALA A 219 6.20 0.93 17.83
N ALA A 220 7.11 1.93 17.78
CA ALA A 220 8.17 1.98 16.78
C ALA A 220 9.18 0.83 16.95
N ASN A 221 9.61 0.53 18.18
CA ASN A 221 10.46 -0.62 18.48
C ASN A 221 9.79 -1.95 18.07
N ARG A 222 8.48 -2.05 18.28
CA ARG A 222 7.76 -3.26 17.87
C ARG A 222 7.74 -3.43 16.35
N VAL A 223 7.61 -2.36 15.56
CA VAL A 223 7.77 -2.41 14.10
C VAL A 223 9.18 -2.88 13.72
N VAL A 224 10.22 -2.44 14.43
CA VAL A 224 11.61 -2.89 14.20
C VAL A 224 11.76 -4.39 14.48
N GLU A 225 11.21 -4.88 15.60
CA GLU A 225 11.23 -6.30 15.98
C GLU A 225 10.56 -7.21 14.94
N LEU A 226 9.47 -6.72 14.31
CA LEU A 226 8.75 -7.44 13.26
C LEU A 226 9.45 -7.37 11.88
N ASN A 227 10.57 -6.65 11.75
CA ASN A 227 11.18 -6.28 10.46
C ASN A 227 10.22 -5.51 9.54
N GLY A 228 9.31 -4.76 10.11
CA GLY A 228 8.32 -3.97 9.41
C GLY A 228 6.90 -4.41 9.63
N GLY A 229 5.99 -3.50 9.37
CA GLY A 229 4.57 -3.75 9.51
C GLY A 229 3.78 -2.56 10.01
N ILE A 230 2.60 -2.87 10.52
CA ILE A 230 1.71 -1.94 11.20
C ILE A 230 1.50 -2.47 12.62
N VAL A 231 1.63 -1.61 13.61
CA VAL A 231 1.46 -1.94 15.03
C VAL A 231 0.52 -0.92 15.67
N VAL A 232 -0.50 -1.42 16.34
CA VAL A 232 -1.32 -0.64 17.27
C VAL A 232 -0.88 -1.02 18.68
N TRP A 233 -0.41 -0.05 19.45
CA TRP A 233 0.12 -0.25 20.79
C TRP A 233 -0.73 0.50 21.80
N ASP A 234 -1.19 -0.17 22.86
CA ASP A 234 -1.91 0.47 23.96
C ASP A 234 -1.70 -0.28 25.27
N GLN A 235 -1.69 0.44 26.40
CA GLN A 235 -1.55 -0.12 27.74
C GLN A 235 -0.34 -1.06 27.91
N GLY A 236 0.79 -0.70 27.30
CA GLY A 236 2.05 -1.42 27.43
C GLY A 236 2.16 -2.73 26.64
N LYS A 237 1.28 -2.96 25.66
CA LYS A 237 1.30 -4.15 24.80
C LYS A 237 0.78 -3.85 23.39
N PRO A 238 1.16 -4.66 22.39
CA PRO A 238 0.49 -4.60 21.10
C PRO A 238 -0.97 -5.06 21.22
N VAL A 239 -1.87 -4.29 20.62
CA VAL A 239 -3.30 -4.61 20.51
C VAL A 239 -3.59 -5.28 19.18
N ALA A 240 -2.96 -4.80 18.11
CA ALA A 240 -3.04 -5.39 16.78
C ALA A 240 -1.68 -5.24 16.05
N GLU A 241 -1.34 -6.21 15.23
CA GLU A 241 -0.09 -6.23 14.46
C GLU A 241 -0.32 -6.82 13.08
N VAL A 242 0.28 -6.21 12.06
CA VAL A 242 0.36 -6.75 10.70
C VAL A 242 1.83 -6.79 10.31
N PRO A 243 2.50 -7.96 10.44
CA PRO A 243 3.91 -8.08 10.04
C PRO A 243 4.06 -7.93 8.52
N LEU A 244 5.04 -7.14 8.08
CA LEU A 244 5.40 -6.93 6.69
C LEU A 244 6.91 -7.08 6.52
N ALA A 245 7.39 -8.30 6.77
CA ALA A 245 8.82 -8.58 6.90
C ALA A 245 9.61 -8.48 5.59
N ILE A 246 8.94 -8.51 4.43
CA ILE A 246 9.60 -8.37 3.14
C ILE A 246 9.81 -6.88 2.84
N ALA A 247 11.05 -6.45 2.98
CA ALA A 247 11.50 -5.06 2.83
C ALA A 247 10.77 -4.06 3.75
N GLY A 248 10.06 -4.55 4.78
CA GLY A 248 9.27 -3.72 5.68
C GLY A 248 7.94 -3.23 5.13
N ILE A 249 7.49 -3.70 3.99
CA ILE A 249 6.30 -3.20 3.27
C ILE A 249 5.44 -4.28 2.63
N MET A 250 5.90 -5.53 2.60
CA MET A 250 5.20 -6.66 2.00
C MET A 250 5.29 -7.88 2.92
N SER A 251 4.38 -8.81 2.71
CA SER A 251 4.34 -10.10 3.41
C SER A 251 4.45 -11.25 2.41
N ASP A 252 4.98 -12.38 2.86
CA ASP A 252 4.96 -13.67 2.17
C ASP A 252 3.73 -14.52 2.55
N GLU A 253 2.91 -14.02 3.47
CA GLU A 253 1.64 -14.62 3.82
C GLU A 253 0.59 -14.44 2.72
N SER A 254 -0.43 -15.31 2.73
CA SER A 254 -1.54 -15.19 1.78
C SER A 254 -2.34 -13.90 2.01
N LEU A 255 -2.93 -13.38 0.93
CA LEU A 255 -3.81 -12.20 1.00
C LEU A 255 -4.92 -12.35 2.05
N THR A 256 -5.46 -13.56 2.19
CA THR A 256 -6.49 -13.88 3.17
C THR A 256 -5.96 -13.80 4.61
N CYS A 257 -4.72 -14.27 4.87
CA CYS A 257 -4.09 -14.14 6.18
C CYS A 257 -3.89 -12.68 6.57
N LEU A 258 -3.43 -11.84 5.63
CA LEU A 258 -3.25 -10.40 5.89
C LEU A 258 -4.56 -9.71 6.25
N LEU A 259 -5.69 -10.09 5.64
CA LEU A 259 -6.99 -9.51 5.97
C LEU A 259 -7.42 -9.87 7.38
N TYR A 260 -7.32 -11.14 7.78
CA TYR A 260 -7.70 -11.56 9.13
C TYR A 260 -6.85 -10.91 10.23
N THR A 261 -5.60 -10.56 9.93
CA THR A 261 -4.74 -9.84 10.89
C THR A 261 -5.00 -8.34 10.90
N SER A 262 -5.51 -7.75 9.82
CA SER A 262 -5.83 -6.32 9.76
C SER A 262 -7.21 -5.97 10.35
N ASP A 263 -8.12 -6.94 10.43
CA ASP A 263 -9.48 -6.77 10.99
C ASP A 263 -9.55 -7.06 12.51
N ALA A 264 -8.45 -7.44 13.14
CA ALA A 264 -8.34 -7.67 14.57
C ALA A 264 -8.00 -6.39 15.32
#